data_ee470c96c0bcb8dd4a1ad8df75d562f2
#
_entry.id   ee470c96c0bcb8dd4a1ad8df75d562f2
#
_cell.length_a   1.000
_cell.length_b   1.000
_cell.length_c   1.000
_cell.angle_alpha   90.00
_cell.angle_beta   90.00
_cell.angle_gamma   90.00
#
_symmetry.space_group_name_H-M   'P 1'
#
loop_
_entity.id
_entity.type
_entity.pdbx_description
1 polymer ?
#
loop_
_entity_poly.entity_id
_entity_poly.type
_entity_poly.pdbx_seq_one_letter_code
_entity_poly.pdbx_strand_id
1 'polypeptide(L)'
;MAGNKINIQDIIDEVSAKERFSFLDGDRNSVLERARNCAKLTIPSILPDSGHTETTDLDTPYQAVGSRLVNNLSAKLLLSLLPPNNSFFRLLISEDIKNQIEAQDAANNQQQQQPGFLQQTPTNTGMLSQVEAQLVKVEQQVLKQIEREALRVPTFEAIKSLIVTGNSMCYKTDVGLKTYKLSNYVILRDFKGQPIEIILKETTTKDTLTPELLNQLGEDVTDRNTIDIYTRAVFKNDVWYEYQTVEEVLVEGSETTYSNDKNFPYIPLRWTGVNGENYGRGLVEQYLGDFRSLEALYQMLLEASAVQARVIFGKRPGGQVDLDALNDAENGACIQGDLEQDITTLRVDKNSDLQIPMNMVQDLTRRLEQAFLVASSVARDSERTTATEIRYMAADLEEALGGVYSLLSLEYQRPLANILLAQSKINLKQLGLDVVIVTGIDALGRNNDLERLRQFNMFLKELGSPELVLQRLNIDNYISMIGNALGLETNSLVKSTAQIQNEQAAQQQQQLMMQGASGAVDAGVQQLMPQQQQQPQA
;
A
#
# COMPACT_ATOMS: atom_id res chain seq x y z
N MET A 1 -28.82 -23.26 10.21
CA MET A 1 -30.09 -22.92 9.55
C MET A 1 -29.77 -22.79 8.09
N ALA A 2 -30.38 -23.59 7.21
CA ALA A 2 -30.22 -23.48 5.77
C ALA A 2 -30.91 -22.18 5.32
N GLY A 3 -30.14 -21.11 5.12
CA GLY A 3 -30.66 -19.89 4.54
C GLY A 3 -31.16 -20.19 3.12
N ASN A 4 -32.40 -19.81 2.83
CA ASN A 4 -32.94 -19.82 1.48
C ASN A 4 -31.93 -19.09 0.57
N LYS A 5 -31.28 -19.84 -0.33
CA LYS A 5 -30.49 -19.23 -1.41
C LYS A 5 -31.44 -18.41 -2.26
N ILE A 6 -31.28 -17.10 -2.23
CA ILE A 6 -32.00 -16.21 -3.15
C ILE A 6 -31.52 -16.55 -4.56
N ASN A 7 -32.43 -16.70 -5.50
CA ASN A 7 -32.06 -16.84 -6.90
C ASN A 7 -31.54 -15.48 -7.39
N ILE A 8 -30.39 -15.46 -8.05
CA ILE A 8 -29.80 -14.20 -8.57
C ILE A 8 -30.77 -13.52 -9.55
N GLN A 9 -31.60 -14.30 -10.24
CA GLN A 9 -32.64 -13.81 -11.14
C GLN A 9 -33.66 -12.92 -10.42
N ASP A 10 -34.05 -13.25 -9.18
CA ASP A 10 -34.97 -12.44 -8.38
C ASP A 10 -34.39 -11.05 -8.07
N ILE A 11 -33.06 -10.93 -8.00
CA ILE A 11 -32.37 -9.66 -7.77
C ILE A 11 -32.29 -8.83 -9.06
N ILE A 12 -32.11 -9.49 -10.20
CA ILE A 12 -32.05 -8.88 -11.53
C ILE A 12 -33.43 -8.32 -11.90
N ASP A 13 -34.49 -9.08 -11.62
CA ASP A 13 -35.86 -8.74 -11.98
C ASP A 13 -36.46 -7.62 -11.11
N GLU A 14 -35.87 -7.34 -9.91
CA GLU A 14 -36.34 -6.25 -9.03
C GLU A 14 -36.16 -4.86 -9.67
N VAL A 15 -34.97 -4.53 -10.15
CA VAL A 15 -34.61 -3.22 -10.75
C VAL A 15 -33.37 -3.40 -11.62
N SER A 16 -33.37 -2.83 -12.83
CA SER A 16 -32.22 -2.90 -13.71
C SER A 16 -30.99 -2.20 -13.09
N ALA A 17 -29.78 -2.71 -13.37
CA ALA A 17 -28.55 -2.13 -12.83
C ALA A 17 -28.36 -0.67 -13.26
N LYS A 18 -28.78 -0.33 -14.50
CA LYS A 18 -28.73 1.02 -15.06
C LYS A 18 -29.67 1.99 -14.32
N GLU A 19 -30.94 1.59 -14.12
CA GLU A 19 -31.92 2.41 -13.40
C GLU A 19 -31.49 2.64 -11.96
N ARG A 20 -31.01 1.58 -11.31
CA ARG A 20 -30.51 1.65 -9.94
C ARG A 20 -29.27 2.54 -9.82
N PHE A 21 -28.36 2.45 -10.78
CA PHE A 21 -27.21 3.36 -10.85
C PHE A 21 -27.66 4.82 -10.96
N SER A 22 -28.59 5.11 -11.89
CA SER A 22 -29.11 6.47 -12.12
C SER A 22 -29.81 7.05 -10.89
N PHE A 23 -30.56 6.22 -10.16
CA PHE A 23 -31.19 6.62 -8.91
C PHE A 23 -30.15 7.02 -7.85
N LEU A 24 -29.16 6.16 -7.57
CA LEU A 24 -28.11 6.42 -6.58
C LEU A 24 -27.15 7.53 -7.03
N ASP A 25 -26.96 7.73 -8.33
CA ASP A 25 -26.15 8.81 -8.88
C ASP A 25 -26.81 10.17 -8.68
N GLY A 26 -28.13 10.25 -8.80
CA GLY A 26 -28.90 11.46 -8.52
C GLY A 26 -28.72 11.93 -7.07
N ASP A 27 -28.74 11.02 -6.12
CA ASP A 27 -28.62 11.32 -4.69
C ASP A 27 -27.24 11.87 -4.29
N ARG A 28 -26.19 11.60 -5.08
CA ARG A 28 -24.80 12.01 -4.76
C ARG A 28 -24.28 13.21 -5.54
N ASN A 29 -25.14 13.94 -6.27
CA ASN A 29 -24.72 15.11 -7.06
C ASN A 29 -23.91 16.12 -6.24
N SER A 30 -24.33 16.41 -5.01
CA SER A 30 -23.62 17.31 -4.10
C SER A 30 -22.22 16.81 -3.72
N VAL A 31 -22.04 15.48 -3.61
CA VAL A 31 -20.75 14.84 -3.33
C VAL A 31 -19.81 15.00 -4.52
N LEU A 32 -20.34 14.74 -5.75
CA LEU A 32 -19.56 14.91 -6.98
C LEU A 32 -19.14 16.36 -7.21
N GLU A 33 -20.02 17.32 -6.96
CA GLU A 33 -19.70 18.75 -7.09
C GLU A 33 -18.58 19.17 -6.13
N ARG A 34 -18.67 18.79 -4.85
CA ARG A 34 -17.61 19.06 -3.88
C ARG A 34 -16.28 18.43 -4.31
N ALA A 35 -16.31 17.18 -4.75
CA ALA A 35 -15.12 16.46 -5.20
C ALA A 35 -14.49 17.09 -6.44
N ARG A 36 -15.30 17.56 -7.42
CA ARG A 36 -14.81 18.32 -8.59
C ARG A 36 -14.15 19.62 -8.18
N ASN A 37 -14.75 20.37 -7.25
CA ASN A 37 -14.16 21.60 -6.73
C ASN A 37 -12.79 21.36 -6.07
N CYS A 38 -12.63 20.25 -5.36
CA CYS A 38 -11.34 19.84 -4.81
C CYS A 38 -10.33 19.45 -5.90
N ALA A 39 -10.80 18.70 -6.91
CA ALA A 39 -9.95 18.27 -8.03
C ALA A 39 -9.45 19.46 -8.86
N LYS A 40 -10.32 20.43 -9.17
CA LYS A 40 -9.97 21.65 -9.92
C LYS A 40 -8.81 22.43 -9.30
N LEU A 41 -8.74 22.48 -7.97
CA LEU A 41 -7.71 23.22 -7.24
C LEU A 41 -6.46 22.38 -6.92
N THR A 42 -6.45 21.09 -7.30
CA THR A 42 -5.32 20.18 -7.03
C THR A 42 -4.89 19.44 -8.29
N ILE A 43 -5.59 18.36 -8.63
CA ILE A 43 -5.31 17.51 -9.81
C ILE A 43 -6.62 17.32 -10.59
N PRO A 44 -6.91 18.18 -11.58
CA PRO A 44 -8.18 18.15 -12.33
C PRO A 44 -8.48 16.82 -13.01
N SER A 45 -7.45 16.07 -13.42
CA SER A 45 -7.61 14.79 -14.12
C SER A 45 -8.20 13.67 -13.24
N ILE A 46 -8.20 13.81 -11.91
CA ILE A 46 -8.77 12.81 -11.00
C ILE A 46 -10.29 12.74 -11.17
N LEU A 47 -10.95 13.88 -11.23
CA LEU A 47 -12.40 13.98 -11.42
C LEU A 47 -12.74 15.17 -12.33
N PRO A 48 -12.64 15.00 -13.66
CA PRO A 48 -13.00 16.04 -14.62
C PRO A 48 -14.46 16.46 -14.54
N ASP A 49 -14.77 17.60 -15.12
CA ASP A 49 -16.16 18.07 -15.24
C ASP A 49 -17.02 17.12 -16.10
N SER A 50 -18.33 17.23 -15.94
CA SER A 50 -19.28 16.45 -16.73
C SER A 50 -19.13 16.78 -18.20
N GLY A 51 -19.08 15.74 -19.06
CA GLY A 51 -18.92 15.90 -20.52
C GLY A 51 -17.47 16.04 -20.99
N HIS A 52 -16.48 15.96 -20.09
CA HIS A 52 -15.07 15.90 -20.48
C HIS A 52 -14.79 14.61 -21.28
N THR A 53 -14.11 14.78 -22.40
CA THR A 53 -13.61 13.72 -23.29
C THR A 53 -12.08 13.74 -23.31
N GLU A 54 -11.45 12.69 -23.83
CA GLU A 54 -10.00 12.62 -23.96
C GLU A 54 -9.39 13.75 -24.79
N THR A 55 -10.19 14.36 -25.67
CA THR A 55 -9.78 15.47 -26.53
C THR A 55 -10.01 16.85 -25.91
N THR A 56 -10.61 16.91 -24.72
CA THR A 56 -10.90 18.19 -24.04
C THR A 56 -9.76 18.55 -23.10
N ASP A 57 -9.21 19.75 -23.23
CA ASP A 57 -8.19 20.25 -22.31
C ASP A 57 -8.76 20.43 -20.90
N LEU A 58 -7.94 20.14 -19.90
CA LEU A 58 -8.28 20.37 -18.50
C LEU A 58 -7.79 21.74 -18.04
N ASP A 59 -8.69 22.51 -17.44
CA ASP A 59 -8.31 23.75 -16.78
C ASP A 59 -7.33 23.46 -15.64
N THR A 60 -6.10 23.96 -15.76
CA THR A 60 -5.09 23.81 -14.72
C THR A 60 -5.09 25.01 -13.79
N PRO A 61 -4.96 24.83 -12.47
CA PRO A 61 -4.90 25.94 -11.54
C PRO A 61 -3.61 26.76 -11.71
N TYR A 62 -3.66 28.05 -11.39
CA TYR A 62 -2.49 28.96 -11.42
C TYR A 62 -1.43 28.53 -10.40
N GLN A 63 -1.83 27.90 -9.30
CA GLN A 63 -0.93 27.40 -8.28
C GLN A 63 -0.65 25.90 -8.48
N ALA A 64 0.60 25.48 -8.42
CA ALA A 64 1.00 24.08 -8.49
C ALA A 64 1.17 23.42 -7.09
N VAL A 65 0.88 24.18 -6.03
CA VAL A 65 1.06 23.72 -4.65
C VAL A 65 0.14 22.53 -4.37
N GLY A 66 -1.12 22.59 -4.80
CA GLY A 66 -2.11 21.53 -4.55
C GLY A 66 -1.69 20.17 -5.10
N SER A 67 -1.26 20.12 -6.37
CA SER A 67 -0.81 18.87 -7.00
C SER A 67 0.45 18.31 -6.32
N ARG A 68 1.40 19.18 -5.95
CA ARG A 68 2.63 18.80 -5.23
C ARG A 68 2.31 18.20 -3.87
N LEU A 69 1.42 18.80 -3.10
CA LEU A 69 1.03 18.35 -1.75
C LEU A 69 0.35 16.98 -1.81
N VAL A 70 -0.61 16.80 -2.73
CA VAL A 70 -1.32 15.53 -2.92
C VAL A 70 -0.35 14.42 -3.31
N ASN A 71 0.56 14.67 -4.27
CA ASN A 71 1.53 13.67 -4.70
C ASN A 71 2.49 13.27 -3.57
N ASN A 72 2.99 14.22 -2.79
CA ASN A 72 3.87 13.94 -1.65
C ASN A 72 3.20 13.10 -0.57
N LEU A 73 1.99 13.48 -0.15
CA LEU A 73 1.24 12.73 0.86
C LEU A 73 0.88 11.35 0.35
N SER A 74 0.48 11.23 -0.93
CA SER A 74 0.18 9.94 -1.56
C SER A 74 1.39 9.01 -1.58
N ALA A 75 2.59 9.54 -1.87
CA ALA A 75 3.82 8.75 -1.86
C ALA A 75 4.16 8.25 -0.45
N LYS A 76 4.01 9.07 0.58
CA LYS A 76 4.23 8.67 1.98
C LYS A 76 3.23 7.59 2.43
N LEU A 77 1.95 7.78 2.11
CA LEU A 77 0.92 6.79 2.43
C LEU A 77 1.15 5.47 1.69
N LEU A 78 1.53 5.51 0.41
CA LEU A 78 1.86 4.30 -0.35
C LEU A 78 2.99 3.51 0.29
N LEU A 79 4.09 4.18 0.67
CA LEU A 79 5.23 3.55 1.33
C LEU A 79 4.86 2.92 2.67
N SER A 80 3.93 3.53 3.40
CA SER A 80 3.47 3.03 4.69
C SER A 80 2.45 1.89 4.54
N LEU A 81 1.54 1.97 3.55
CA LEU A 81 0.51 0.96 3.32
C LEU A 81 1.04 -0.28 2.58
N LEU A 82 1.89 -0.08 1.57
CA LEU A 82 2.50 -1.14 0.77
C LEU A 82 4.03 -0.96 0.71
N PRO A 83 4.75 -1.27 1.80
CA PRO A 83 6.21 -1.13 1.85
C PRO A 83 6.90 -2.01 0.79
N PRO A 84 7.99 -1.54 0.16
CA PRO A 84 8.62 -2.24 -0.95
C PRO A 84 9.27 -3.59 -0.59
N ASN A 85 9.85 -3.73 0.57
CA ASN A 85 10.65 -4.91 0.92
C ASN A 85 10.10 -5.69 2.11
N ASN A 86 8.98 -5.26 2.67
CA ASN A 86 8.36 -5.86 3.84
C ASN A 86 6.90 -6.20 3.56
N SER A 87 6.42 -7.25 4.19
CA SER A 87 4.98 -7.53 4.16
C SER A 87 4.20 -6.43 4.88
N PHE A 88 3.10 -5.98 4.27
CA PHE A 88 2.18 -5.00 4.85
C PHE A 88 1.18 -5.64 5.83
N PHE A 89 1.20 -6.96 5.94
CA PHE A 89 0.36 -7.74 6.86
C PHE A 89 1.18 -8.85 7.48
N ARG A 90 0.66 -9.40 8.57
CA ARG A 90 1.26 -10.50 9.31
C ARG A 90 0.20 -11.57 9.59
N LEU A 91 0.58 -12.83 9.45
CA LEU A 91 -0.26 -13.97 9.76
C LEU A 91 0.11 -14.48 11.17
N LEU A 92 -0.84 -14.43 12.08
CA LEU A 92 -0.68 -14.96 13.43
C LEU A 92 -1.61 -16.14 13.63
N ILE A 93 -1.15 -17.12 14.37
CA ILE A 93 -1.97 -18.25 14.83
C ILE A 93 -2.89 -17.74 15.93
N SER A 94 -4.17 -18.13 15.93
CA SER A 94 -5.07 -17.79 17.02
C SER A 94 -4.58 -18.38 18.35
N GLU A 95 -4.81 -17.67 19.45
CA GLU A 95 -4.37 -18.11 20.78
C GLU A 95 -4.91 -19.49 21.15
N ASP A 96 -6.12 -19.82 20.73
CA ASP A 96 -6.74 -21.13 21.00
C ASP A 96 -5.96 -22.27 20.34
N ILE A 97 -5.56 -22.12 19.09
CA ILE A 97 -4.76 -23.11 18.36
C ILE A 97 -3.33 -23.16 18.89
N LYS A 98 -2.76 -22.00 19.24
CA LYS A 98 -1.44 -21.94 19.86
C LYS A 98 -1.40 -22.77 21.15
N ASN A 99 -2.37 -22.58 22.03
CA ASN A 99 -2.50 -23.35 23.27
C ASN A 99 -2.70 -24.86 23.01
N GLN A 100 -3.45 -25.23 21.96
CA GLN A 100 -3.62 -26.63 21.57
C GLN A 100 -2.32 -27.26 21.07
N ILE A 101 -1.55 -26.56 20.24
CA ILE A 101 -0.25 -27.02 19.73
C ILE A 101 0.75 -27.15 20.89
N GLU A 102 0.81 -26.17 21.79
CA GLU A 102 1.69 -26.22 22.97
C GLU A 102 1.32 -27.39 23.90
N ALA A 103 0.02 -27.67 24.09
CA ALA A 103 -0.44 -28.81 24.87
C ALA A 103 -0.11 -30.16 24.18
N GLN A 104 -0.20 -30.27 22.88
CA GLN A 104 0.21 -31.44 22.10
C GLN A 104 1.73 -31.66 22.13
N ASP A 105 2.52 -30.61 22.01
CA ASP A 105 3.98 -30.67 22.11
C ASP A 105 4.40 -31.11 23.51
N ALA A 106 3.72 -30.63 24.57
CA ALA A 106 3.95 -31.05 25.96
C ALA A 106 3.59 -32.50 26.18
N ALA A 107 2.46 -32.99 25.63
CA ALA A 107 2.02 -34.37 25.74
C ALA A 107 2.96 -35.35 25.00
N ASN A 108 3.43 -34.99 23.81
CA ASN A 108 4.40 -35.78 23.04
C ASN A 108 5.76 -35.87 23.73
N ASN A 109 6.19 -34.82 24.42
CA ASN A 109 7.41 -34.80 25.20
C ASN A 109 7.31 -35.68 26.47
N GLN A 110 6.12 -35.85 27.05
CA GLN A 110 5.91 -36.74 28.20
C GLN A 110 5.88 -38.23 27.82
N GLN A 111 5.42 -38.58 26.62
CA GLN A 111 5.38 -39.99 26.16
C GLN A 111 6.77 -40.54 25.74
N GLN A 112 7.76 -39.70 25.51
CA GLN A 112 9.13 -40.10 25.17
C GLN A 112 10.04 -40.29 26.40
N GLN A 113 9.57 -40.05 27.61
CA GLN A 113 10.29 -40.33 28.85
C GLN A 113 10.08 -41.78 29.32
N GLN A 114 10.54 -42.79 28.57
CA GLN A 114 10.77 -44.13 29.11
C GLN A 114 12.15 -44.15 29.78
N PRO A 115 12.26 -44.66 31.02
CA PRO A 115 13.52 -44.74 31.75
C PRO A 115 14.34 -45.92 31.22
N GLY A 116 15.40 -45.61 30.48
CA GLY A 116 16.39 -46.60 30.10
C GLY A 116 16.90 -46.44 28.66
N PHE A 117 17.88 -45.70 28.51
CA PHE A 117 18.92 -45.57 27.48
C PHE A 117 19.23 -44.09 27.22
N LEU A 118 20.50 -43.73 27.51
CA LEU A 118 21.19 -42.50 27.14
C LEU A 118 20.30 -41.31 26.69
N GLN A 119 20.27 -40.27 27.49
CA GLN A 119 19.57 -39.01 27.26
C GLN A 119 19.78 -38.49 25.82
N GLN A 120 18.90 -38.84 24.93
CA GLN A 120 18.67 -38.06 23.71
C GLN A 120 17.80 -36.90 24.12
N THR A 121 18.36 -35.72 24.17
CA THR A 121 17.59 -34.48 24.23
C THR A 121 16.60 -34.47 23.06
N PRO A 122 15.30 -34.32 23.31
CA PRO A 122 14.31 -34.32 22.23
C PRO A 122 14.54 -33.13 21.32
N THR A 123 15.00 -33.40 20.12
CA THR A 123 15.12 -32.43 19.02
C THR A 123 13.73 -32.18 18.42
N ASN A 124 12.82 -31.64 19.22
CA ASN A 124 11.57 -31.13 18.70
C ASN A 124 11.73 -29.61 18.52
N THR A 125 12.09 -29.21 17.31
CA THR A 125 11.71 -27.88 16.82
C THR A 125 10.19 -27.87 16.93
N GLY A 126 9.64 -27.16 17.94
CA GLY A 126 8.23 -27.29 18.28
C GLY A 126 7.35 -27.11 17.06
N MET A 127 6.28 -27.87 16.96
CA MET A 127 5.33 -27.82 15.83
C MET A 127 4.90 -26.37 15.57
N LEU A 128 4.83 -25.55 16.61
CA LEU A 128 4.56 -24.10 16.54
C LEU A 128 5.59 -23.36 15.65
N SER A 129 6.89 -23.60 15.84
CA SER A 129 7.94 -22.94 15.06
C SER A 129 7.91 -23.33 13.57
N GLN A 130 7.54 -24.57 13.27
CA GLN A 130 7.38 -25.02 11.88
C GLN A 130 6.18 -24.34 11.20
N VAL A 131 5.06 -24.22 11.92
CA VAL A 131 3.87 -23.53 11.41
C VAL A 131 4.14 -22.05 11.20
N GLU A 132 4.78 -21.38 12.15
CA GLU A 132 5.19 -19.96 11.99
C GLU A 132 6.09 -19.76 10.78
N ALA A 133 7.06 -20.65 10.55
CA ALA A 133 7.93 -20.60 9.37
C ALA A 133 7.15 -20.76 8.05
N GLN A 134 6.11 -21.62 8.03
CA GLN A 134 5.22 -21.74 6.87
C GLN A 134 4.39 -20.48 6.63
N LEU A 135 3.86 -19.85 7.69
CA LEU A 135 3.12 -18.59 7.56
C LEU A 135 4.00 -17.48 6.98
N VAL A 136 5.27 -17.39 7.40
CA VAL A 136 6.25 -16.44 6.82
C VAL A 136 6.45 -16.69 5.33
N LYS A 137 6.53 -17.94 4.89
CA LYS A 137 6.64 -18.27 3.44
C LYS A 137 5.41 -17.80 2.65
N VAL A 138 4.22 -17.97 3.22
CA VAL A 138 2.98 -17.48 2.62
C VAL A 138 3.00 -15.96 2.48
N GLU A 139 3.40 -15.23 3.53
CA GLU A 139 3.55 -13.77 3.46
C GLU A 139 4.52 -13.34 2.35
N GLN A 140 5.67 -14.03 2.21
CA GLN A 140 6.64 -13.74 1.16
C GLN A 140 6.09 -14.04 -0.25
N GLN A 141 5.29 -15.09 -0.42
CA GLN A 141 4.65 -15.40 -1.69
C GLN A 141 3.66 -14.31 -2.10
N VAL A 142 2.85 -13.81 -1.15
CA VAL A 142 1.93 -12.70 -1.39
C VAL A 142 2.70 -11.42 -1.73
N LEU A 143 3.83 -11.15 -1.07
CA LEU A 143 4.68 -9.99 -1.40
C LEU A 143 5.19 -10.07 -2.85
N LYS A 144 5.68 -11.23 -3.29
CA LYS A 144 6.08 -11.46 -4.68
C LYS A 144 4.92 -11.31 -5.66
N GLN A 145 3.70 -11.67 -5.26
CA GLN A 145 2.50 -11.47 -6.08
C GLN A 145 2.20 -9.97 -6.26
N ILE A 146 2.30 -9.17 -5.21
CA ILE A 146 2.12 -7.71 -5.26
C ILE A 146 3.12 -7.06 -6.24
N GLU A 147 4.37 -7.52 -6.22
CA GLU A 147 5.40 -7.01 -7.12
C GLU A 147 5.16 -7.44 -8.58
N ARG A 148 4.82 -8.71 -8.79
CA ARG A 148 4.52 -9.27 -10.12
C ARG A 148 3.32 -8.57 -10.77
N GLU A 149 2.29 -8.26 -10.01
CA GLU A 149 1.07 -7.60 -10.47
C GLU A 149 1.16 -6.07 -10.44
N ALA A 150 2.29 -5.52 -10.02
CA ALA A 150 2.57 -4.09 -9.92
C ALA A 150 1.47 -3.31 -9.17
N LEU A 151 0.93 -3.87 -8.07
CA LEU A 151 -0.24 -3.32 -7.36
C LEU A 151 0.00 -1.92 -6.77
N ARG A 152 1.26 -1.49 -6.63
CA ARG A 152 1.59 -0.16 -6.08
C ARG A 152 1.16 0.99 -6.97
N VAL A 153 1.22 0.82 -8.29
CA VAL A 153 0.85 1.89 -9.24
C VAL A 153 -0.64 2.25 -9.12
N PRO A 154 -1.58 1.30 -9.27
CA PRO A 154 -2.99 1.62 -9.10
C PRO A 154 -3.34 2.03 -7.65
N THR A 155 -2.63 1.52 -6.65
CA THR A 155 -2.80 1.97 -5.25
C THR A 155 -2.42 3.44 -5.10
N PHE A 156 -1.35 3.91 -5.72
CA PHE A 156 -0.96 5.32 -5.71
C PHE A 156 -2.05 6.21 -6.30
N GLU A 157 -2.65 5.80 -7.42
CA GLU A 157 -3.78 6.52 -8.04
C GLU A 157 -5.03 6.50 -7.13
N ALA A 158 -5.31 5.37 -6.49
CA ALA A 158 -6.39 5.26 -5.52
C ALA A 158 -6.20 6.21 -4.33
N ILE A 159 -4.99 6.31 -3.78
CA ILE A 159 -4.66 7.21 -2.66
C ILE A 159 -4.80 8.68 -3.09
N LYS A 160 -4.33 9.06 -4.29
CA LYS A 160 -4.54 10.43 -4.81
C LYS A 160 -6.03 10.77 -4.90
N SER A 161 -6.82 9.87 -5.48
CA SER A 161 -8.27 10.04 -5.56
C SER A 161 -8.88 10.19 -4.16
N LEU A 162 -8.45 9.36 -3.21
CA LEU A 162 -8.93 9.36 -1.84
C LEU A 162 -8.63 10.68 -1.11
N ILE A 163 -7.42 11.24 -1.24
CA ILE A 163 -7.04 12.52 -0.63
C ILE A 163 -7.87 13.68 -1.21
N VAL A 164 -8.08 13.66 -2.53
CA VAL A 164 -8.75 14.76 -3.25
C VAL A 164 -10.27 14.67 -3.11
N THR A 165 -10.87 13.51 -3.40
CA THR A 165 -12.32 13.35 -3.46
C THR A 165 -12.93 12.77 -2.18
N GLY A 166 -12.11 12.27 -1.28
CA GLY A 166 -12.53 11.55 -0.08
C GLY A 166 -12.94 10.10 -0.31
N ASN A 167 -12.94 9.64 -1.58
CA ASN A 167 -13.44 8.34 -1.97
C ASN A 167 -12.60 7.71 -3.07
N SER A 168 -12.45 6.40 -3.03
CA SER A 168 -11.85 5.61 -4.11
C SER A 168 -12.44 4.21 -4.11
N MET A 169 -12.60 3.62 -5.26
CA MET A 169 -13.04 2.24 -5.42
C MET A 169 -11.90 1.46 -6.09
N CYS A 170 -11.45 0.42 -5.42
CA CYS A 170 -10.51 -0.54 -5.99
C CYS A 170 -11.22 -1.85 -6.28
N TYR A 171 -10.90 -2.46 -7.41
CA TYR A 171 -11.39 -3.77 -7.81
C TYR A 171 -10.19 -4.67 -8.11
N LYS A 172 -10.06 -5.77 -7.37
CA LYS A 172 -8.96 -6.72 -7.55
C LYS A 172 -9.36 -7.75 -8.60
N THR A 173 -8.69 -7.68 -9.74
CA THR A 173 -8.81 -8.68 -10.83
C THR A 173 -7.79 -9.80 -10.64
N ASP A 174 -7.86 -10.83 -11.48
CA ASP A 174 -6.86 -11.90 -11.51
C ASP A 174 -5.47 -11.43 -11.98
N VAL A 175 -5.42 -10.33 -12.74
CA VAL A 175 -4.18 -9.81 -13.34
C VAL A 175 -3.57 -8.67 -12.52
N GLY A 176 -4.41 -7.92 -11.76
CA GLY A 176 -3.94 -6.74 -11.04
C GLY A 176 -5.04 -6.03 -10.28
N LEU A 177 -4.82 -4.78 -9.93
CA LEU A 177 -5.77 -3.90 -9.25
C LEU A 177 -6.25 -2.82 -10.23
N LYS A 178 -7.57 -2.62 -10.32
CA LYS A 178 -8.20 -1.57 -11.10
C LYS A 178 -8.80 -0.53 -10.14
N THR A 179 -8.60 0.74 -10.43
CA THR A 179 -9.17 1.84 -9.65
C THR A 179 -10.25 2.56 -10.46
N TYR A 180 -11.36 2.90 -9.81
CA TYR A 180 -12.47 3.61 -10.44
C TYR A 180 -12.56 5.03 -9.92
N LYS A 181 -12.76 5.97 -10.85
CA LYS A 181 -13.07 7.37 -10.52
C LYS A 181 -14.42 7.43 -9.79
N LEU A 182 -14.58 8.43 -8.93
CA LEU A 182 -15.83 8.60 -8.18
C LEU A 182 -17.08 8.73 -9.09
N SER A 183 -16.92 9.24 -10.31
CA SER A 183 -18.01 9.29 -11.31
C SER A 183 -18.49 7.92 -11.79
N ASN A 184 -17.64 6.90 -11.70
CA ASN A 184 -17.84 5.61 -12.36
C ASN A 184 -18.36 4.51 -11.44
N TYR A 185 -18.70 4.82 -10.21
CA TYR A 185 -19.33 3.87 -9.30
C TYR A 185 -20.29 4.54 -8.34
N VAL A 186 -21.28 3.82 -7.89
CA VAL A 186 -22.16 4.21 -6.78
C VAL A 186 -22.10 3.15 -5.69
N ILE A 187 -22.27 3.58 -4.46
CA ILE A 187 -22.24 2.71 -3.29
C ILE A 187 -23.36 3.06 -2.32
N LEU A 188 -24.00 2.04 -1.78
CA LEU A 188 -24.94 2.16 -0.68
C LEU A 188 -24.36 1.42 0.54
N ARG A 189 -24.43 2.05 1.70
CA ARG A 189 -23.96 1.48 2.97
C ARG A 189 -25.12 1.32 3.96
N ASP A 190 -24.94 0.37 4.86
CA ASP A 190 -25.87 0.20 5.99
C ASP A 190 -25.60 1.25 7.10
N PHE A 191 -26.42 1.21 8.15
CA PHE A 191 -26.28 2.09 9.32
C PHE A 191 -24.98 1.91 10.09
N LYS A 192 -24.26 0.78 9.89
CA LYS A 192 -22.94 0.51 10.45
C LYS A 192 -21.80 1.01 9.54
N GLY A 193 -22.14 1.54 8.36
CA GLY A 193 -21.19 1.99 7.37
C GLY A 193 -20.59 0.87 6.50
N GLN A 194 -21.14 -0.36 6.57
CA GLN A 194 -20.72 -1.47 5.72
C GLN A 194 -21.36 -1.36 4.34
N PRO A 195 -20.66 -1.66 3.25
CA PRO A 195 -21.23 -1.66 1.90
C PRO A 195 -22.27 -2.79 1.78
N ILE A 196 -23.43 -2.45 1.23
CA ILE A 196 -24.52 -3.39 0.95
C ILE A 196 -24.87 -3.48 -0.54
N GLU A 197 -24.53 -2.45 -1.31
CA GLU A 197 -24.72 -2.43 -2.76
C GLU A 197 -23.61 -1.59 -3.40
N ILE A 198 -23.04 -2.10 -4.47
CA ILE A 198 -22.03 -1.42 -5.29
C ILE A 198 -22.42 -1.60 -6.74
N ILE A 199 -22.41 -0.51 -7.50
CA ILE A 199 -22.62 -0.58 -8.95
C ILE A 199 -21.50 0.18 -9.62
N LEU A 200 -20.76 -0.49 -10.50
CA LEU A 200 -19.72 0.10 -11.35
C LEU A 200 -20.32 0.41 -12.71
N LYS A 201 -19.91 1.53 -13.28
CA LYS A 201 -20.22 1.92 -14.65
C LYS A 201 -18.91 2.00 -15.44
N GLU A 202 -18.81 1.24 -16.51
CA GLU A 202 -17.68 1.24 -17.44
C GLU A 202 -18.20 1.55 -18.84
N THR A 203 -17.49 2.40 -19.54
CA THR A 203 -17.81 2.74 -20.92
C THR A 203 -16.83 2.02 -21.84
N THR A 204 -17.33 1.29 -22.81
CA THR A 204 -16.55 0.52 -23.77
C THR A 204 -16.98 0.79 -25.22
N THR A 205 -16.21 0.29 -26.18
CA THR A 205 -16.56 0.33 -27.60
C THR A 205 -17.20 -1.00 -28.00
N LYS A 206 -18.01 -0.99 -29.04
CA LYS A 206 -18.66 -2.19 -29.58
C LYS A 206 -17.67 -3.32 -29.95
N ASP A 207 -16.45 -2.95 -30.36
CA ASP A 207 -15.43 -3.91 -30.79
C ASP A 207 -14.94 -4.81 -29.65
N THR A 208 -15.20 -4.45 -28.41
CA THR A 208 -14.83 -5.23 -27.21
C THR A 208 -15.91 -6.20 -26.77
N LEU A 209 -17.13 -6.08 -27.31
CA LEU A 209 -18.26 -6.92 -26.96
C LEU A 209 -18.30 -8.18 -27.84
N THR A 210 -18.85 -9.26 -27.30
CA THR A 210 -19.02 -10.50 -28.07
C THR A 210 -20.13 -10.33 -29.13
N PRO A 211 -20.02 -10.96 -30.29
CA PRO A 211 -21.03 -10.88 -31.33
C PRO A 211 -22.43 -11.33 -30.87
N GLU A 212 -22.47 -12.29 -29.96
CA GLU A 212 -23.73 -12.80 -29.38
C GLU A 212 -24.46 -11.72 -28.57
N LEU A 213 -23.70 -10.98 -27.76
CA LEU A 213 -24.22 -9.88 -26.96
C LEU A 213 -24.65 -8.69 -27.84
N LEU A 214 -23.87 -8.37 -28.88
CA LEU A 214 -24.21 -7.33 -29.85
C LEU A 214 -25.55 -7.62 -30.57
N ASN A 215 -25.83 -8.90 -30.90
CA ASN A 215 -27.09 -9.29 -31.51
C ASN A 215 -28.31 -9.15 -30.58
N GLN A 216 -28.11 -9.18 -29.27
CA GLN A 216 -29.16 -8.98 -28.26
C GLN A 216 -29.44 -7.50 -27.98
N LEU A 217 -28.48 -6.63 -28.29
CA LEU A 217 -28.61 -5.18 -28.16
C LEU A 217 -29.40 -4.62 -29.34
N GLY A 218 -30.25 -3.64 -29.09
CA GLY A 218 -31.00 -2.94 -30.15
C GLY A 218 -30.10 -2.13 -31.08
N GLU A 219 -30.55 -1.89 -32.31
CA GLU A 219 -29.80 -1.11 -33.31
C GLU A 219 -29.40 0.29 -32.78
N ASP A 220 -30.29 0.94 -32.02
CA ASP A 220 -30.00 2.25 -31.39
C ASP A 220 -28.79 2.24 -30.43
N VAL A 221 -28.47 1.10 -29.83
CA VAL A 221 -27.34 0.93 -28.93
C VAL A 221 -26.08 0.63 -29.72
N THR A 222 -26.18 -0.22 -30.73
CA THR A 222 -25.05 -0.63 -31.59
C THR A 222 -24.55 0.48 -32.50
N ASP A 223 -25.38 1.47 -32.79
CA ASP A 223 -25.00 2.66 -33.57
C ASP A 223 -24.18 3.68 -32.76
N ARG A 224 -24.14 3.56 -31.44
CA ARG A 224 -23.34 4.42 -30.58
C ARG A 224 -21.86 4.06 -30.65
N ASN A 225 -21.00 5.07 -30.56
CA ASN A 225 -19.56 4.86 -30.49
C ASN A 225 -19.12 4.21 -29.17
N THR A 226 -19.87 4.46 -28.11
CA THR A 226 -19.58 3.95 -26.76
C THR A 226 -20.82 3.34 -26.13
N ILE A 227 -20.63 2.26 -25.41
CA ILE A 227 -21.68 1.47 -24.76
C ILE A 227 -21.33 1.35 -23.28
N ASP A 228 -22.31 1.52 -22.41
CA ASP A 228 -22.13 1.44 -20.97
C ASP A 228 -22.38 0.01 -20.44
N ILE A 229 -21.43 -0.50 -19.68
CA ILE A 229 -21.51 -1.76 -18.94
C ILE A 229 -21.71 -1.43 -17.47
N TYR A 230 -22.69 -2.08 -16.85
CA TYR A 230 -22.95 -1.95 -15.42
C TYR A 230 -22.66 -3.27 -14.73
N THR A 231 -21.75 -3.25 -13.75
CA THR A 231 -21.49 -4.38 -12.87
C THR A 231 -22.13 -4.08 -11.51
N ARG A 232 -23.13 -4.87 -11.13
CA ARG A 232 -23.86 -4.68 -9.87
C ARG A 232 -23.52 -5.81 -8.90
N ALA A 233 -23.11 -5.45 -7.68
CA ALA A 233 -22.88 -6.35 -6.58
C ALA A 233 -23.82 -5.98 -5.41
N VAL A 234 -24.62 -6.94 -4.93
CA VAL A 234 -25.60 -6.74 -3.86
C VAL A 234 -25.37 -7.76 -2.75
N PHE A 235 -25.33 -7.28 -1.50
CA PHE A 235 -25.19 -8.12 -0.32
C PHE A 235 -26.57 -8.48 0.26
N LYS A 236 -26.89 -9.78 0.25
CA LYS A 236 -28.12 -10.31 0.83
C LYS A 236 -27.81 -11.67 1.52
N ASN A 237 -28.31 -11.88 2.73
CA ASN A 237 -28.19 -13.13 3.49
C ASN A 237 -26.73 -13.65 3.64
N ASP A 238 -25.80 -12.75 3.99
CA ASP A 238 -24.37 -13.03 4.16
C ASP A 238 -23.65 -13.53 2.87
N VAL A 239 -24.22 -13.22 1.70
CA VAL A 239 -23.68 -13.56 0.38
C VAL A 239 -23.72 -12.33 -0.51
N TRP A 240 -22.65 -12.09 -1.23
CA TRP A 240 -22.60 -11.13 -2.31
C TRP A 240 -23.02 -11.79 -3.61
N TYR A 241 -23.93 -11.16 -4.34
CA TYR A 241 -24.39 -11.54 -5.68
C TYR A 241 -23.91 -10.49 -6.67
N GLU A 242 -23.15 -10.89 -7.67
CA GLU A 242 -22.59 -10.01 -8.70
C GLU A 242 -23.11 -10.45 -10.07
N TYR A 243 -23.45 -9.49 -10.90
CA TYR A 243 -23.78 -9.70 -12.30
C TYR A 243 -23.47 -8.46 -13.13
N GLN A 244 -23.33 -8.64 -14.43
CA GLN A 244 -23.06 -7.57 -15.38
C GLN A 244 -24.22 -7.42 -16.36
N THR A 245 -24.55 -6.17 -16.69
CA THR A 245 -25.49 -5.83 -17.76
C THR A 245 -24.83 -4.86 -18.73
N VAL A 246 -25.10 -5.02 -19.99
CA VAL A 246 -24.79 -4.03 -21.01
C VAL A 246 -26.10 -3.30 -21.31
N GLU A 247 -26.14 -2.01 -20.95
CA GLU A 247 -27.37 -1.27 -20.88
C GLU A 247 -28.41 -2.00 -19.97
N GLU A 248 -29.37 -2.71 -20.53
CA GLU A 248 -30.39 -3.49 -19.80
C GLU A 248 -30.28 -5.01 -20.06
N VAL A 249 -29.39 -5.44 -20.96
CA VAL A 249 -29.23 -6.85 -21.34
C VAL A 249 -28.22 -7.50 -20.40
N LEU A 250 -28.61 -8.62 -19.79
CA LEU A 250 -27.73 -9.42 -18.92
C LEU A 250 -26.62 -10.08 -19.75
N VAL A 251 -25.38 -9.97 -19.27
CA VAL A 251 -24.25 -10.69 -19.85
C VAL A 251 -24.27 -12.13 -19.34
N GLU A 252 -24.57 -13.09 -20.19
CA GLU A 252 -24.61 -14.51 -19.83
C GLU A 252 -23.27 -14.98 -19.26
N GLY A 253 -23.31 -15.68 -18.13
CA GLY A 253 -22.11 -16.20 -17.46
C GLY A 253 -21.33 -15.16 -16.62
N SER A 254 -21.85 -13.94 -16.48
CA SER A 254 -21.27 -12.91 -15.59
C SER A 254 -21.65 -13.07 -14.12
N GLU A 255 -22.64 -13.94 -13.86
CA GLU A 255 -23.18 -14.12 -12.52
C GLU A 255 -22.17 -14.83 -11.62
N THR A 256 -21.83 -14.17 -10.52
CA THR A 256 -20.89 -14.69 -9.53
C THR A 256 -21.44 -14.50 -8.12
N THR A 257 -21.14 -15.43 -7.24
CA THR A 257 -21.51 -15.34 -5.83
C THR A 257 -20.29 -15.44 -4.93
N TYR A 258 -20.18 -14.53 -3.96
CA TYR A 258 -19.13 -14.56 -2.95
C TYR A 258 -19.77 -14.83 -1.59
N SER A 259 -19.55 -16.03 -1.07
CA SER A 259 -20.14 -16.50 0.21
C SER A 259 -19.41 -16.00 1.46
N ASN A 260 -18.38 -15.17 1.29
CA ASN A 260 -17.58 -14.70 2.40
C ASN A 260 -16.93 -13.37 2.01
N ASP A 261 -16.95 -12.37 2.90
CA ASP A 261 -16.30 -11.06 2.69
C ASP A 261 -14.80 -11.18 2.37
N LYS A 262 -14.19 -12.33 2.69
CA LYS A 262 -12.77 -12.59 2.44
C LYS A 262 -12.40 -12.68 0.96
N ASN A 263 -13.34 -13.03 0.08
CA ASN A 263 -13.09 -13.23 -1.35
C ASN A 263 -13.74 -12.16 -2.23
N PHE A 264 -14.41 -11.19 -1.62
CA PHE A 264 -15.10 -10.12 -2.34
C PHE A 264 -14.08 -9.16 -2.95
N PRO A 265 -14.04 -8.98 -4.28
CA PRO A 265 -12.95 -8.29 -4.96
C PRO A 265 -13.00 -6.77 -4.88
N TYR A 266 -14.09 -6.19 -4.36
CA TYR A 266 -14.30 -4.76 -4.28
C TYR A 266 -13.82 -4.20 -2.97
N ILE A 267 -13.06 -3.11 -3.02
CA ILE A 267 -12.49 -2.42 -1.86
C ILE A 267 -12.89 -0.94 -1.93
N PRO A 268 -14.07 -0.59 -1.37
CA PRO A 268 -14.56 0.78 -1.35
C PRO A 268 -13.93 1.58 -0.20
N LEU A 269 -13.07 2.53 -0.51
CA LEU A 269 -12.27 3.33 0.41
C LEU A 269 -12.92 4.67 0.73
N ARG A 270 -12.75 5.11 1.97
CA ARG A 270 -13.09 6.46 2.45
C ARG A 270 -11.89 7.08 3.16
N TRP A 271 -11.67 8.38 2.94
CA TRP A 271 -10.67 9.10 3.71
C TRP A 271 -11.13 9.35 5.14
N THR A 272 -12.29 9.97 5.29
CA THR A 272 -12.96 10.13 6.59
C THR A 272 -14.42 9.74 6.42
N GLY A 273 -14.87 8.75 7.16
CA GLY A 273 -16.27 8.34 7.18
C GLY A 273 -17.08 9.26 8.10
N VAL A 274 -18.24 9.72 7.62
CA VAL A 274 -19.24 10.43 8.41
C VAL A 274 -20.40 9.49 8.66
N ASN A 275 -20.87 9.46 9.90
CA ASN A 275 -21.99 8.58 10.26
C ASN A 275 -23.26 8.96 9.48
N GLY A 276 -23.88 7.97 8.83
CA GLY A 276 -25.07 8.15 7.99
C GLY A 276 -24.77 8.60 6.56
N GLU A 277 -23.50 8.85 6.17
CA GLU A 277 -23.13 9.15 4.78
C GLU A 277 -22.57 7.90 4.08
N ASN A 278 -22.97 7.69 2.81
CA ASN A 278 -22.44 6.62 1.98
C ASN A 278 -21.00 6.90 1.51
N TYR A 279 -20.64 8.18 1.40
CA TYR A 279 -19.37 8.66 0.87
C TYR A 279 -18.55 9.38 1.95
N GLY A 280 -17.23 9.26 1.86
CA GLY A 280 -16.29 9.92 2.75
C GLY A 280 -16.00 11.36 2.34
N ARG A 281 -15.30 12.08 3.24
CA ARG A 281 -14.81 13.45 3.07
C ARG A 281 -13.31 13.44 2.86
N GLY A 282 -12.82 14.18 1.84
CA GLY A 282 -11.39 14.26 1.51
C GLY A 282 -10.60 15.23 2.38
N LEU A 283 -9.28 15.04 2.43
CA LEU A 283 -8.40 16.00 3.11
C LEU A 283 -8.42 17.37 2.43
N VAL A 284 -8.41 17.40 1.09
CA VAL A 284 -8.48 18.65 0.32
C VAL A 284 -9.76 19.44 0.63
N GLU A 285 -10.89 18.76 0.87
CA GLU A 285 -12.15 19.41 1.24
C GLU A 285 -12.02 20.22 2.54
N GLN A 286 -11.26 19.73 3.52
CA GLN A 286 -11.04 20.41 4.79
C GLN A 286 -10.28 21.74 4.63
N TYR A 287 -9.39 21.82 3.64
CA TYR A 287 -8.55 22.98 3.35
C TYR A 287 -8.97 23.71 2.07
N LEU A 288 -10.21 23.46 1.59
CA LEU A 288 -10.70 24.01 0.31
C LEU A 288 -10.69 25.55 0.31
N GLY A 289 -10.97 26.17 1.45
CA GLY A 289 -10.90 27.62 1.61
C GLY A 289 -9.49 28.18 1.38
N ASP A 290 -8.47 27.53 1.95
CA ASP A 290 -7.07 27.92 1.81
C ASP A 290 -6.61 27.74 0.35
N PHE A 291 -6.99 26.64 -0.31
CA PHE A 291 -6.69 26.43 -1.74
C PHE A 291 -7.35 27.48 -2.66
N ARG A 292 -8.63 27.85 -2.39
CA ARG A 292 -9.32 28.90 -3.15
C ARG A 292 -8.64 30.26 -2.96
N SER A 293 -8.27 30.60 -1.74
CA SER A 293 -7.56 31.83 -1.44
C SER A 293 -6.20 31.90 -2.11
N LEU A 294 -5.47 30.79 -2.08
CA LEU A 294 -4.16 30.67 -2.72
C LEU A 294 -4.28 30.83 -4.24
N GLU A 295 -5.26 30.19 -4.87
CA GLU A 295 -5.54 30.29 -6.30
C GLU A 295 -5.84 31.74 -6.70
N ALA A 296 -6.75 32.40 -6.00
CA ALA A 296 -7.11 33.79 -6.28
C ALA A 296 -5.92 34.75 -6.10
N LEU A 297 -5.07 34.53 -5.10
CA LEU A 297 -3.87 35.33 -4.87
C LEU A 297 -2.82 35.14 -5.98
N TYR A 298 -2.61 33.89 -6.44
CA TYR A 298 -1.69 33.64 -7.56
C TYR A 298 -2.19 34.30 -8.85
N GLN A 299 -3.49 34.15 -9.17
CA GLN A 299 -4.09 34.81 -10.34
C GLN A 299 -3.91 36.33 -10.26
N MET A 300 -4.27 36.94 -9.11
CA MET A 300 -4.14 38.38 -8.91
C MET A 300 -2.68 38.86 -9.05
N LEU A 301 -1.71 38.13 -8.51
CA LEU A 301 -0.30 38.47 -8.59
C LEU A 301 0.21 38.39 -10.04
N LEU A 302 -0.21 37.38 -10.81
CA LEU A 302 0.14 37.26 -12.23
C LEU A 302 -0.46 38.39 -13.06
N GLU A 303 -1.75 38.70 -12.85
CA GLU A 303 -2.42 39.84 -13.55
C GLU A 303 -1.77 41.17 -13.19
N ALA A 304 -1.51 41.42 -11.90
CA ALA A 304 -0.84 42.63 -11.44
C ALA A 304 0.59 42.75 -12.01
N SER A 305 1.34 41.64 -12.05
CA SER A 305 2.67 41.62 -12.67
C SER A 305 2.63 41.90 -14.15
N ALA A 306 1.63 41.38 -14.89
CA ALA A 306 1.42 41.65 -16.29
C ALA A 306 1.09 43.13 -16.55
N VAL A 307 0.28 43.77 -15.68
CA VAL A 307 -0.01 45.20 -15.76
C VAL A 307 1.22 46.04 -15.46
N GLN A 308 2.03 45.67 -14.47
CA GLN A 308 3.27 46.38 -14.15
C GLN A 308 4.33 46.27 -15.27
N ALA A 309 4.36 45.15 -15.97
CA ALA A 309 5.27 44.96 -17.11
C ALA A 309 4.91 45.84 -18.33
N ARG A 310 3.70 46.40 -18.38
CA ARG A 310 3.30 47.31 -19.46
C ARG A 310 3.92 48.67 -19.22
N VAL A 311 4.76 49.09 -20.14
CA VAL A 311 5.29 50.46 -20.20
C VAL A 311 4.47 51.23 -21.25
N ILE A 312 3.76 52.25 -20.79
CA ILE A 312 3.01 53.14 -21.69
C ILE A 312 3.75 54.47 -21.76
N PHE A 313 4.10 54.86 -22.95
CA PHE A 313 4.70 56.15 -23.21
C PHE A 313 3.59 57.16 -23.54
N GLY A 314 3.57 58.26 -22.81
CA GLY A 314 2.70 59.40 -23.09
C GLY A 314 3.50 60.52 -23.73
N LYS A 315 3.06 61.02 -24.90
CA LYS A 315 3.62 62.23 -25.51
C LYS A 315 2.86 63.44 -24.99
N ARG A 316 3.59 64.46 -24.60
CA ARG A 316 3.01 65.76 -24.20
C ARG A 316 2.36 66.40 -25.43
N PRO A 317 1.14 66.98 -25.31
CA PRO A 317 0.54 67.72 -26.42
C PRO A 317 1.45 68.87 -26.84
N GLY A 318 1.86 68.89 -28.13
CA GLY A 318 2.77 69.88 -28.68
C GLY A 318 4.27 69.60 -28.53
N GLY A 319 4.66 68.43 -27.98
CA GLY A 319 6.06 68.00 -27.91
C GLY A 319 6.68 67.77 -29.30
N GLN A 320 7.98 68.00 -29.38
CA GLN A 320 8.72 67.98 -30.66
C GLN A 320 9.22 66.59 -31.06
N VAL A 321 9.17 65.61 -30.14
CA VAL A 321 9.63 64.22 -30.38
C VAL A 321 8.72 63.53 -31.38
N ASP A 322 9.29 62.95 -32.42
CA ASP A 322 8.58 62.11 -33.39
C ASP A 322 8.33 60.70 -32.79
N LEU A 323 7.04 60.32 -32.75
CA LEU A 323 6.65 59.01 -32.21
C LEU A 323 7.02 57.83 -33.11
N ASP A 324 7.00 58.05 -34.42
CA ASP A 324 7.34 57.02 -35.39
C ASP A 324 8.86 56.75 -35.33
N ALA A 325 9.67 57.82 -35.25
CA ALA A 325 11.11 57.71 -35.08
C ALA A 325 11.48 57.06 -33.72
N LEU A 326 10.67 57.27 -32.67
CA LEU A 326 10.87 56.62 -31.36
C LEU A 326 10.50 55.14 -31.39
N ASN A 327 9.41 54.76 -32.06
CA ASN A 327 8.97 53.38 -32.16
C ASN A 327 9.90 52.53 -33.03
N ASP A 328 10.50 53.10 -34.05
CA ASP A 328 11.42 52.45 -34.99
C ASP A 328 12.89 52.53 -34.54
N ALA A 329 13.15 53.14 -33.39
CA ALA A 329 14.51 53.38 -32.92
C ALA A 329 15.21 52.06 -32.49
N GLU A 330 16.32 51.77 -33.13
CA GLU A 330 17.22 50.69 -32.71
C GLU A 330 18.11 51.12 -31.52
N ASN A 331 18.72 50.13 -30.85
CA ASN A 331 19.61 50.39 -29.71
C ASN A 331 20.80 51.29 -30.14
N GLY A 332 20.89 52.48 -29.55
CA GLY A 332 21.91 53.49 -29.89
C GLY A 332 21.47 54.54 -30.92
N ALA A 333 20.21 54.55 -31.37
CA ALA A 333 19.66 55.58 -32.27
C ALA A 333 19.62 56.94 -31.58
N CYS A 334 19.90 58.02 -32.34
CA CYS A 334 19.75 59.42 -31.94
C CYS A 334 18.39 59.95 -32.40
N ILE A 335 17.53 60.33 -31.43
CA ILE A 335 16.23 60.90 -31.71
C ILE A 335 16.27 62.40 -31.41
N GLN A 336 15.72 63.23 -32.35
CA GLN A 336 15.66 64.65 -32.15
C GLN A 336 14.48 65.04 -31.25
N GLY A 337 14.73 65.85 -30.23
CA GLY A 337 13.71 66.36 -29.29
C GLY A 337 14.15 66.25 -27.81
N ASP A 338 13.35 66.81 -26.92
CA ASP A 338 13.56 66.72 -25.48
C ASP A 338 12.80 65.52 -24.95
N LEU A 339 13.50 64.37 -24.88
CA LEU A 339 12.90 63.10 -24.44
C LEU A 339 12.44 63.16 -22.96
N GLU A 340 13.09 63.94 -22.12
CA GLU A 340 12.71 64.04 -20.68
C GLU A 340 11.42 64.84 -20.46
N GLN A 341 11.18 65.90 -21.26
CA GLN A 341 10.00 66.72 -21.11
C GLN A 341 8.82 66.27 -21.98
N ASP A 342 9.09 65.74 -23.18
CA ASP A 342 8.06 65.38 -24.14
C ASP A 342 7.52 63.97 -24.00
N ILE A 343 8.31 63.05 -23.43
CA ILE A 343 7.91 61.64 -23.22
C ILE A 343 7.80 61.37 -21.73
N THR A 344 6.62 61.03 -21.30
CA THR A 344 6.36 60.57 -19.94
C THR A 344 6.08 59.07 -19.96
N THR A 345 6.81 58.30 -19.19
CA THR A 345 6.50 56.86 -18.97
C THR A 345 5.49 56.73 -17.86
N LEU A 346 4.31 56.22 -18.18
CA LEU A 346 3.35 55.81 -17.16
C LEU A 346 3.78 54.45 -16.62
N ARG A 347 4.39 54.43 -15.45
CA ARG A 347 4.70 53.22 -14.70
C ARG A 347 3.73 53.09 -13.54
N VAL A 348 3.09 51.98 -13.43
CA VAL A 348 2.27 51.62 -12.26
C VAL A 348 3.22 51.06 -11.22
N ASP A 349 3.77 51.91 -10.38
CA ASP A 349 4.71 51.49 -9.32
C ASP A 349 3.93 51.11 -8.07
N LYS A 350 3.51 49.82 -7.96
CA LYS A 350 2.78 49.24 -6.85
C LYS A 350 3.56 48.16 -6.13
N ASN A 351 4.89 48.22 -6.13
CA ASN A 351 5.73 47.17 -5.55
C ASN A 351 5.41 46.95 -4.05
N SER A 352 5.13 48.04 -3.27
CA SER A 352 4.76 47.93 -1.87
C SER A 352 3.42 47.23 -1.66
N ASP A 353 2.46 47.41 -2.55
CA ASP A 353 1.12 46.84 -2.45
C ASP A 353 1.11 45.32 -2.73
N LEU A 354 2.05 44.82 -3.53
CA LEU A 354 2.18 43.40 -3.84
C LEU A 354 2.91 42.60 -2.76
N GLN A 355 3.63 43.23 -1.85
CA GLN A 355 4.32 42.56 -0.74
C GLN A 355 3.35 41.85 0.20
N ILE A 356 2.19 42.45 0.50
CA ILE A 356 1.18 41.86 1.37
C ILE A 356 0.60 40.58 0.78
N PRO A 357 0.09 40.54 -0.48
CA PRO A 357 -0.34 39.30 -1.12
C PRO A 357 0.75 38.23 -1.20
N MET A 358 2.01 38.61 -1.50
CA MET A 358 3.12 37.66 -1.55
C MET A 358 3.38 37.00 -0.19
N ASN A 359 3.32 37.78 0.90
CA ASN A 359 3.45 37.24 2.25
C ASN A 359 2.27 36.32 2.60
N MET A 360 1.05 36.65 2.16
CA MET A 360 -0.13 35.79 2.36
C MET A 360 0.00 34.48 1.59
N VAL A 361 0.51 34.49 0.35
CA VAL A 361 0.81 33.28 -0.43
C VAL A 361 1.80 32.38 0.30
N GLN A 362 2.87 32.96 0.87
CA GLN A 362 3.87 32.20 1.62
C GLN A 362 3.27 31.60 2.89
N ASP A 363 2.45 32.35 3.63
CA ASP A 363 1.81 31.85 4.85
C ASP A 363 0.80 30.74 4.56
N LEU A 364 -0.06 30.91 3.55
CA LEU A 364 -1.00 29.88 3.10
C LEU A 364 -0.27 28.61 2.62
N THR A 365 0.79 28.78 1.82
CA THR A 365 1.59 27.66 1.33
C THR A 365 2.19 26.89 2.48
N ARG A 366 2.80 27.59 3.46
CA ARG A 366 3.40 26.97 4.65
C ARG A 366 2.35 26.21 5.49
N ARG A 367 1.16 26.79 5.68
CA ARG A 367 0.06 26.18 6.41
C ARG A 367 -0.41 24.87 5.71
N LEU A 368 -0.58 24.94 4.40
CA LEU A 368 -0.93 23.75 3.59
C LEU A 368 0.18 22.69 3.62
N GLU A 369 1.46 23.08 3.52
CA GLU A 369 2.60 22.17 3.65
C GLU A 369 2.62 21.43 4.98
N GLN A 370 2.30 22.11 6.07
CA GLN A 370 2.17 21.48 7.39
C GLN A 370 0.98 20.51 7.44
N ALA A 371 -0.18 20.91 6.93
CA ALA A 371 -1.38 20.08 6.90
C ALA A 371 -1.21 18.80 6.06
N PHE A 372 -0.43 18.85 4.98
CA PHE A 372 -0.11 17.72 4.10
C PHE A 372 1.23 17.05 4.46
N LEU A 373 1.79 17.35 5.62
CA LEU A 373 2.99 16.70 6.17
C LEU A 373 4.25 16.84 5.30
N VAL A 374 4.34 17.85 4.45
CA VAL A 374 5.53 18.06 3.61
C VAL A 374 6.73 18.50 4.44
N ALA A 375 6.48 19.35 5.46
CA ALA A 375 7.53 19.89 6.32
C ALA A 375 8.21 18.87 7.24
N SER A 376 7.53 17.76 7.56
CA SER A 376 8.09 16.66 8.39
C SER A 376 9.02 15.74 7.60
N SER A 377 9.12 15.92 6.28
CA SER A 377 9.99 15.10 5.47
C SER A 377 11.45 15.56 5.57
N VAL A 378 12.23 14.90 6.37
CA VAL A 378 13.63 14.67 6.04
C VAL A 378 13.62 13.75 4.81
N ALA A 379 13.29 14.31 3.66
CA ALA A 379 13.42 13.64 2.39
C ALA A 379 14.93 13.53 2.11
N ARG A 380 15.54 12.50 2.65
CA ARG A 380 16.79 12.00 2.10
C ARG A 380 16.41 11.29 0.81
N ASP A 381 16.92 11.80 -0.31
CA ASP A 381 17.00 11.13 -1.61
C ASP A 381 17.81 9.81 -1.47
N SER A 382 17.34 8.84 -0.70
CA SER A 382 17.96 7.55 -0.61
C SER A 382 17.03 6.50 -1.19
N GLU A 383 17.47 5.87 -2.25
CA GLU A 383 16.82 4.71 -2.89
C GLU A 383 16.56 3.53 -1.91
N ARG A 384 16.98 3.63 -0.64
CA ARG A 384 16.86 2.59 0.37
C ARG A 384 16.19 3.13 1.63
N THR A 385 14.88 3.16 1.62
CA THR A 385 14.09 3.43 2.84
C THR A 385 14.17 2.20 3.74
N THR A 386 14.63 2.38 4.97
CA THR A 386 14.71 1.27 5.94
C THR A 386 13.32 0.95 6.51
N ALA A 387 13.12 -0.28 6.96
CA ALA A 387 11.86 -0.68 7.59
C ALA A 387 11.54 0.13 8.86
N THR A 388 12.57 0.61 9.56
CA THR A 388 12.43 1.51 10.71
C THR A 388 11.92 2.88 10.31
N GLU A 389 12.40 3.45 9.20
CA GLU A 389 11.93 4.72 8.65
C GLU A 389 10.47 4.63 8.19
N ILE A 390 10.08 3.53 7.55
CA ILE A 390 8.68 3.29 7.15
C ILE A 390 7.76 3.27 8.38
N ARG A 391 8.20 2.65 9.46
CA ARG A 391 7.44 2.60 10.71
C ARG A 391 7.31 3.97 11.36
N TYR A 392 8.38 4.75 11.44
CA TYR A 392 8.32 6.12 11.94
C TYR A 392 7.39 6.97 11.07
N MET A 393 7.45 6.82 9.76
CA MET A 393 6.55 7.50 8.82
C MET A 393 5.09 7.08 9.05
N ALA A 394 4.82 5.81 9.26
CA ALA A 394 3.46 5.32 9.55
C ALA A 394 2.93 5.85 10.88
N ALA A 395 3.78 5.93 11.91
CA ALA A 395 3.42 6.49 13.21
C ALA A 395 3.16 8.02 13.13
N ASP A 396 4.00 8.76 12.41
CA ASP A 396 3.84 10.19 12.14
C ASP A 396 2.54 10.48 11.37
N LEU A 397 2.24 9.64 10.37
CA LEU A 397 0.99 9.71 9.61
C LEU A 397 -0.24 9.44 10.49
N GLU A 398 -0.17 8.45 11.39
CA GLU A 398 -1.27 8.13 12.31
C GLU A 398 -1.51 9.27 13.31
N GLU A 399 -0.44 9.83 13.89
CA GLU A 399 -0.52 10.94 14.84
C GLU A 399 -1.08 12.21 14.17
N ALA A 400 -0.59 12.53 12.97
CA ALA A 400 -0.94 13.74 12.28
C ALA A 400 -2.31 13.69 11.57
N LEU A 401 -2.70 12.54 11.06
CA LEU A 401 -3.96 12.37 10.32
C LEU A 401 -5.12 11.81 11.17
N GLY A 402 -4.91 11.68 12.48
CA GLY A 402 -5.99 11.38 13.42
C GLY A 402 -6.72 10.05 13.14
N GLY A 403 -5.99 8.96 12.91
CA GLY A 403 -6.57 7.62 12.72
C GLY A 403 -6.91 7.25 11.27
N VAL A 404 -6.64 8.11 10.29
CA VAL A 404 -6.88 7.78 8.87
C VAL A 404 -6.04 6.59 8.43
N TYR A 405 -4.80 6.48 8.92
CA TYR A 405 -3.94 5.32 8.60
C TYR A 405 -4.54 4.02 9.13
N SER A 406 -5.04 4.02 10.36
CA SER A 406 -5.74 2.86 10.95
C SER A 406 -7.02 2.51 10.17
N LEU A 407 -7.77 3.50 9.71
CA LEU A 407 -8.94 3.28 8.85
C LEU A 407 -8.53 2.63 7.52
N LEU A 408 -7.48 3.13 6.87
CA LEU A 408 -6.96 2.55 5.63
C LEU A 408 -6.37 1.15 5.83
N SER A 409 -5.79 0.88 6.98
CA SER A 409 -5.38 -0.47 7.34
C SER A 409 -6.57 -1.43 7.37
N LEU A 410 -7.69 -0.98 7.91
CA LEU A 410 -8.90 -1.78 8.03
C LEU A 410 -9.68 -1.90 6.71
N GLU A 411 -9.85 -0.79 5.99
CA GLU A 411 -10.65 -0.74 4.75
C GLU A 411 -9.86 -1.15 3.49
N TYR A 412 -8.51 -1.04 3.48
CA TYR A 412 -7.67 -1.38 2.33
C TYR A 412 -6.77 -2.59 2.56
N GLN A 413 -5.85 -2.50 3.54
CA GLN A 413 -4.84 -3.55 3.72
C GLN A 413 -5.44 -4.91 4.05
N ARG A 414 -6.39 -4.94 4.98
CA ARG A 414 -7.02 -6.19 5.42
C ARG A 414 -7.84 -6.88 4.33
N PRO A 415 -8.74 -6.20 3.58
CA PRO A 415 -9.43 -6.81 2.45
C PRO A 415 -8.46 -7.26 1.35
N LEU A 416 -7.46 -6.43 1.01
CA LEU A 416 -6.46 -6.77 0.01
C LEU A 416 -5.68 -8.04 0.40
N ALA A 417 -5.23 -8.15 1.66
CA ALA A 417 -4.56 -9.34 2.16
C ALA A 417 -5.45 -10.59 2.08
N ASN A 418 -6.74 -10.47 2.45
CA ASN A 418 -7.70 -11.57 2.32
C ASN A 418 -7.85 -12.06 0.88
N ILE A 419 -8.00 -11.13 -0.07
CA ILE A 419 -8.17 -11.46 -1.49
C ILE A 419 -6.90 -12.13 -2.05
N LEU A 420 -5.72 -11.57 -1.76
CA LEU A 420 -4.44 -12.11 -2.23
C LEU A 420 -4.17 -13.52 -1.64
N LEU A 421 -4.50 -13.74 -0.37
CA LEU A 421 -4.41 -15.06 0.25
C LEU A 421 -5.36 -16.07 -0.40
N ALA A 422 -6.59 -15.64 -0.72
CA ALA A 422 -7.56 -16.49 -1.41
C ALA A 422 -7.10 -16.86 -2.83
N GLN A 423 -6.54 -15.92 -3.57
CA GLN A 423 -5.99 -16.13 -4.92
C GLN A 423 -4.74 -17.00 -4.92
N SER A 424 -3.93 -16.97 -3.88
CA SER A 424 -2.70 -17.79 -3.76
C SER A 424 -2.96 -19.29 -3.67
N LYS A 425 -4.24 -19.74 -3.63
CA LYS A 425 -4.68 -21.14 -3.48
C LYS A 425 -4.11 -21.85 -2.27
N ILE A 426 -3.55 -21.12 -1.32
CA ILE A 426 -3.03 -21.68 -0.07
C ILE A 426 -4.22 -21.87 0.88
N ASN A 427 -4.62 -23.12 1.03
CA ASN A 427 -5.77 -23.46 1.86
C ASN A 427 -5.34 -23.53 3.34
N LEU A 428 -5.24 -22.36 3.99
CA LEU A 428 -4.90 -22.25 5.43
C LEU A 428 -5.86 -23.07 6.32
N LYS A 429 -7.11 -23.26 5.87
CA LYS A 429 -8.08 -24.12 6.56
C LYS A 429 -7.74 -25.61 6.49
N GLN A 430 -7.06 -26.06 5.43
CA GLN A 430 -6.60 -27.47 5.36
C GLN A 430 -5.47 -27.75 6.36
N LEU A 431 -4.74 -26.72 6.78
CA LEU A 431 -3.75 -26.83 7.85
C LEU A 431 -4.38 -26.82 9.25
N GLY A 432 -5.72 -26.72 9.35
CA GLY A 432 -6.44 -26.65 10.63
C GLY A 432 -6.14 -25.37 11.41
N LEU A 433 -5.57 -24.36 10.76
CA LEU A 433 -5.13 -23.13 11.40
C LEU A 433 -6.18 -22.03 11.21
N ASP A 434 -6.66 -21.49 12.31
CA ASP A 434 -7.38 -20.23 12.32
C ASP A 434 -6.33 -19.11 12.43
N VAL A 435 -6.15 -18.39 11.32
CA VAL A 435 -5.09 -17.38 11.17
C VAL A 435 -5.70 -16.00 11.26
N VAL A 436 -5.14 -15.19 12.15
CA VAL A 436 -5.50 -13.78 12.30
C VAL A 436 -4.58 -12.94 11.42
N ILE A 437 -5.18 -12.10 10.56
CA ILE A 437 -4.45 -11.15 9.73
C ILE A 437 -4.32 -9.84 10.50
N VAL A 438 -3.07 -9.49 10.80
CA VAL A 438 -2.72 -8.21 11.43
C VAL A 438 -2.19 -7.27 10.37
N THR A 439 -2.72 -6.07 10.32
CA THR A 439 -2.34 -5.01 9.38
C THR A 439 -2.01 -3.71 10.13
N GLY A 440 -1.55 -2.68 9.44
CA GLY A 440 -1.22 -1.40 10.05
C GLY A 440 0.15 -1.37 10.71
N ILE A 441 0.30 -0.53 11.72
CA ILE A 441 1.56 -0.32 12.45
C ILE A 441 2.03 -1.62 13.13
N ASP A 442 1.10 -2.42 13.61
CA ASP A 442 1.41 -3.69 14.29
C ASP A 442 2.02 -4.73 13.33
N ALA A 443 1.60 -4.74 12.06
CA ALA A 443 2.19 -5.61 11.04
C ALA A 443 3.65 -5.23 10.73
N LEU A 444 3.98 -3.93 10.78
CA LEU A 444 5.34 -3.43 10.60
C LEU A 444 6.27 -3.75 11.79
N GLY A 445 5.72 -4.34 12.86
CA GLY A 445 6.42 -4.63 14.11
C GLY A 445 7.44 -5.76 14.06
N ARG A 446 7.63 -6.48 12.92
CA ARG A 446 8.64 -7.56 12.81
C ARG A 446 10.06 -7.08 13.13
N ASN A 447 10.42 -5.85 12.77
CA ASN A 447 11.67 -5.24 13.19
C ASN A 447 11.75 -4.93 14.70
N ASN A 448 10.59 -4.80 15.35
CA ASN A 448 10.50 -4.65 16.80
C ASN A 448 10.88 -5.95 17.53
N ASP A 449 10.54 -7.09 16.92
CA ASP A 449 10.93 -8.40 17.46
C ASP A 449 12.45 -8.58 17.36
N LEU A 450 13.07 -8.11 16.27
CA LEU A 450 14.53 -8.04 16.14
C LEU A 450 15.17 -7.08 17.15
N GLU A 451 14.59 -5.92 17.38
CA GLU A 451 15.10 -4.95 18.35
C GLU A 451 14.93 -5.48 19.79
N ARG A 452 13.78 -6.09 20.10
CA ARG A 452 13.58 -6.81 21.37
C ARG A 452 14.56 -7.95 21.56
N LEU A 453 14.87 -8.71 20.50
CA LEU A 453 15.89 -9.77 20.53
C LEU A 453 17.29 -9.20 20.73
N ARG A 454 17.60 -8.03 20.11
CA ARG A 454 18.86 -7.31 20.36
C ARG A 454 18.96 -6.84 21.81
N GLN A 455 17.89 -6.22 22.33
CA GLN A 455 17.84 -5.80 23.73
C GLN A 455 17.97 -7.01 24.67
N PHE A 456 17.26 -8.09 24.39
CA PHE A 456 17.37 -9.33 25.12
C PHE A 456 18.80 -9.88 25.11
N ASN A 457 19.48 -9.84 23.95
CA ASN A 457 20.90 -10.21 23.84
C ASN A 457 21.81 -9.31 24.66
N MET A 458 21.52 -8.00 24.70
CA MET A 458 22.28 -7.07 25.54
C MET A 458 22.12 -7.42 27.02
N PHE A 459 20.90 -7.67 27.48
CA PHE A 459 20.63 -8.13 28.85
C PHE A 459 21.27 -9.49 29.16
N LEU A 460 21.27 -10.43 28.21
CA LEU A 460 21.97 -11.72 28.40
C LEU A 460 23.48 -11.55 28.55
N LYS A 461 24.09 -10.60 27.85
CA LYS A 461 25.52 -10.27 28.00
C LYS A 461 25.85 -9.64 29.35
N GLU A 462 24.90 -8.89 29.93
CA GLU A 462 25.05 -8.25 31.24
C GLU A 462 24.87 -9.25 32.39
N LEU A 463 24.13 -10.36 32.18
CA LEU A 463 23.80 -11.36 33.22
C LEU A 463 24.94 -12.29 33.60
N GLY A 464 26.07 -12.33 32.87
CA GLY A 464 27.25 -13.11 33.25
C GLY A 464 27.91 -13.92 32.14
N SER A 465 28.63 -14.97 32.50
CA SER A 465 29.46 -15.74 31.56
C SER A 465 28.61 -16.36 30.41
N PRO A 466 29.10 -16.29 29.17
CA PRO A 466 28.41 -16.84 27.99
C PRO A 466 28.03 -18.33 28.14
N GLU A 467 28.80 -19.08 28.91
CA GLU A 467 28.60 -20.52 29.11
C GLU A 467 27.28 -20.83 29.89
N LEU A 468 26.96 -20.03 30.91
CA LEU A 468 25.72 -20.19 31.68
C LEU A 468 24.46 -19.83 30.87
N VAL A 469 24.59 -18.87 29.98
CA VAL A 469 23.51 -18.45 29.07
C VAL A 469 23.24 -19.55 28.04
N LEU A 470 24.29 -20.09 27.43
CA LEU A 470 24.19 -21.17 26.44
C LEU A 470 23.60 -22.46 26.99
N GLN A 471 23.82 -22.78 28.29
CA GLN A 471 23.24 -23.96 28.95
C GLN A 471 21.72 -23.82 29.17
N ARG A 472 21.19 -22.61 29.25
CA ARG A 472 19.78 -22.34 29.53
C ARG A 472 18.97 -21.93 28.29
N LEU A 473 19.65 -21.51 27.21
CA LEU A 473 19.01 -21.04 25.99
C LEU A 473 18.80 -22.21 25.02
N ASN A 474 17.58 -22.38 24.53
CA ASN A 474 17.34 -23.27 23.39
C ASN A 474 17.84 -22.59 22.11
N ILE A 475 19.04 -22.93 21.67
CA ILE A 475 19.74 -22.30 20.56
C ILE A 475 18.98 -22.48 19.25
N ASP A 476 18.38 -23.65 19.01
CA ASP A 476 17.64 -23.93 17.77
C ASP A 476 16.38 -23.07 17.66
N ASN A 477 15.60 -22.95 18.75
CA ASN A 477 14.45 -22.04 18.79
C ASN A 477 14.87 -20.58 18.66
N TYR A 478 15.99 -20.21 19.27
CA TYR A 478 16.49 -18.85 19.20
C TYR A 478 16.96 -18.47 17.78
N ILE A 479 17.67 -19.36 17.08
CA ILE A 479 18.08 -19.16 15.69
C ILE A 479 16.85 -19.12 14.77
N SER A 480 15.88 -20.00 14.98
CA SER A 480 14.62 -20.01 14.23
C SER A 480 13.84 -18.71 14.43
N MET A 481 13.81 -18.19 15.65
CA MET A 481 13.13 -16.93 15.99
C MET A 481 13.82 -15.72 15.33
N ILE A 482 15.16 -15.68 15.33
CA ILE A 482 15.91 -14.66 14.59
C ILE A 482 15.70 -14.79 13.09
N GLY A 483 15.74 -16.00 12.53
CA GLY A 483 15.51 -16.24 11.12
C GLY A 483 14.10 -15.80 10.68
N ASN A 484 13.08 -16.17 11.45
CA ASN A 484 11.71 -15.74 11.21
C ASN A 484 11.56 -14.22 11.30
N ALA A 485 12.23 -13.57 12.26
CA ALA A 485 12.24 -12.12 12.41
C ALA A 485 12.97 -11.42 11.25
N LEU A 486 13.99 -12.05 10.66
CA LEU A 486 14.71 -11.56 9.48
C LEU A 486 14.02 -11.93 8.16
N GLY A 487 13.01 -12.82 8.19
CA GLY A 487 12.37 -13.34 6.99
C GLY A 487 13.27 -14.31 6.19
N LEU A 488 14.25 -14.94 6.85
CA LEU A 488 15.18 -15.88 6.25
C LEU A 488 14.75 -17.33 6.49
N GLU A 489 14.92 -18.20 5.51
CA GLU A 489 14.76 -19.64 5.68
C GLU A 489 15.94 -20.24 6.45
N THR A 490 15.80 -20.40 7.76
CA THR A 490 16.86 -20.93 8.63
C THR A 490 17.19 -22.39 8.36
N ASN A 491 16.24 -23.18 7.85
CA ASN A 491 16.43 -24.61 7.56
C ASN A 491 17.53 -24.90 6.53
N SER A 492 17.82 -23.94 5.65
CA SER A 492 18.91 -24.07 4.65
C SER A 492 20.25 -23.54 5.14
N LEU A 493 20.24 -22.70 6.20
CA LEU A 493 21.42 -22.00 6.69
C LEU A 493 22.04 -22.65 7.93
N VAL A 494 21.23 -23.38 8.71
CA VAL A 494 21.64 -23.96 9.99
C VAL A 494 21.52 -25.48 9.93
N LYS A 495 22.60 -26.18 10.28
CA LYS A 495 22.58 -27.64 10.37
C LYS A 495 21.63 -28.07 11.48
N SER A 496 20.77 -29.03 11.22
CA SER A 496 19.92 -29.59 12.25
C SER A 496 20.75 -30.30 13.32
N THR A 497 20.23 -30.35 14.54
CA THR A 497 20.91 -31.04 15.64
C THR A 497 21.19 -32.51 15.30
N ALA A 498 20.33 -33.15 14.51
CA ALA A 498 20.53 -34.51 13.99
C ALA A 498 21.74 -34.59 13.03
N GLN A 499 21.96 -33.59 12.19
CA GLN A 499 23.14 -33.52 11.31
C GLN A 499 24.42 -33.30 12.11
N ILE A 500 24.38 -32.44 13.13
CA ILE A 500 25.53 -32.19 14.03
C ILE A 500 25.87 -33.45 14.80
N GLN A 501 24.89 -34.18 15.33
CA GLN A 501 25.09 -35.46 16.03
C GLN A 501 25.66 -36.55 15.13
N ASN A 502 25.17 -36.65 13.88
CA ASN A 502 25.69 -37.60 12.89
C ASN A 502 27.16 -37.26 12.52
N GLU A 503 27.49 -35.99 12.35
CA GLU A 503 28.88 -35.56 12.10
C GLU A 503 29.78 -35.82 13.32
N GLN A 504 29.31 -35.57 14.52
CA GLN A 504 30.05 -35.88 15.74
C GLN A 504 30.26 -37.39 15.94
N ALA A 505 29.21 -38.20 15.68
CA ALA A 505 29.32 -39.65 15.72
C ALA A 505 30.28 -40.18 14.65
N ALA A 506 30.26 -39.63 13.45
CA ALA A 506 31.20 -39.97 12.38
C ALA A 506 32.66 -39.57 12.75
N GLN A 507 32.84 -38.41 13.37
CA GLN A 507 34.15 -37.97 13.85
C GLN A 507 34.67 -38.85 15.00
N GLN A 508 33.81 -39.25 15.94
CA GLN A 508 34.18 -40.19 17.01
C GLN A 508 34.53 -41.58 16.46
N GLN A 509 33.79 -42.09 15.48
CA GLN A 509 34.15 -43.34 14.82
C GLN A 509 35.50 -43.26 14.08
N GLN A 510 35.77 -42.14 13.40
CA GLN A 510 37.08 -41.92 12.77
C GLN A 510 38.23 -41.85 13.79
N GLN A 511 38.00 -41.18 14.93
CA GLN A 511 39.02 -41.12 16.01
C GLN A 511 39.25 -42.49 16.64
N LEU A 512 38.21 -43.29 16.85
CA LEU A 512 38.30 -44.67 17.36
C LEU A 512 39.00 -45.58 16.36
N MET A 513 38.75 -45.43 15.04
CA MET A 513 39.49 -46.16 14.00
C MET A 513 40.97 -45.75 13.94
N MET A 514 41.29 -44.45 14.07
CA MET A 514 42.67 -44.00 14.13
C MET A 514 43.39 -44.49 15.39
N GLN A 515 42.77 -44.48 16.56
CA GLN A 515 43.33 -45.04 17.79
C GLN A 515 43.46 -46.56 17.72
N GLY A 516 42.51 -47.28 17.11
CA GLY A 516 42.61 -48.71 16.87
C GLY A 516 43.75 -49.07 15.90
N ALA A 517 43.97 -48.27 14.87
CA ALA A 517 45.06 -48.46 13.92
C ALA A 517 46.46 -48.17 14.56
N SER A 518 46.55 -47.13 15.42
CA SER A 518 47.81 -46.84 16.16
C SER A 518 48.12 -47.92 17.19
N GLY A 519 47.12 -48.47 17.89
CA GLY A 519 47.28 -49.59 18.82
C GLY A 519 47.71 -50.89 18.12
N ALA A 520 47.25 -51.14 16.89
CA ALA A 520 47.64 -52.30 16.08
C ALA A 520 49.09 -52.19 15.55
N VAL A 521 49.54 -50.97 15.28
CA VAL A 521 50.94 -50.71 14.87
C VAL A 521 51.89 -50.88 16.07
N ASP A 522 51.56 -50.43 17.26
CA ASP A 522 52.37 -50.63 18.47
C ASP A 522 52.45 -52.13 18.90
N ALA A 523 51.34 -52.89 18.77
CA ALA A 523 51.36 -54.33 19.01
C ALA A 523 52.16 -55.09 17.97
N GLY A 524 52.21 -54.65 16.72
CA GLY A 524 53.04 -55.24 15.66
C GLY A 524 54.53 -54.95 15.79
N VAL A 525 54.91 -53.84 16.38
CA VAL A 525 56.32 -53.47 16.61
C VAL A 525 56.87 -54.22 17.80
N GLN A 526 56.09 -54.58 18.83
CA GLN A 526 56.58 -55.38 19.98
C GLN A 526 56.81 -56.86 19.61
N GLN A 527 56.28 -57.41 18.53
CA GLN A 527 56.51 -58.78 18.08
C GLN A 527 57.76 -58.96 17.19
N LEU A 528 58.42 -57.89 16.78
CA LEU A 528 59.53 -57.90 15.87
C LEU A 528 60.90 -57.63 16.52
N MET A 529 61.04 -57.57 17.85
CA MET A 529 62.32 -57.49 18.54
C MET A 529 62.87 -58.89 18.83
N PRO A 530 64.08 -59.31 18.32
CA PRO A 530 64.70 -60.60 18.68
C PRO A 530 65.27 -60.51 20.08
N GLN A 531 65.05 -61.58 20.89
CA GLN A 531 65.67 -61.84 22.21
C GLN A 531 67.16 -62.02 22.03
N GLN A 532 67.95 -61.08 22.54
CA GLN A 532 69.37 -61.32 22.73
C GLN A 532 69.59 -62.17 23.98
N GLN A 533 70.20 -63.36 23.73
CA GLN A 533 70.64 -64.27 24.73
C GLN A 533 71.73 -63.66 25.62
N GLN A 534 71.54 -63.69 26.94
CA GLN A 534 72.59 -63.48 27.90
C GLN A 534 73.28 -64.83 28.15
N GLN A 535 74.55 -64.90 27.80
CA GLN A 535 75.48 -65.93 28.26
C GLN A 535 76.01 -65.56 29.64
N PRO A 536 76.22 -66.54 30.58
CA PRO A 536 76.82 -66.32 31.86
C PRO A 536 78.36 -66.43 31.75
N GLN A 537 79.08 -65.51 32.35
CA GLN A 537 80.53 -65.69 32.69
C GLN A 537 80.69 -65.97 34.15
N ALA A 538 81.60 -66.94 34.38
CA ALA A 538 82.09 -67.54 35.64
C ALA A 538 82.68 -66.54 36.60
#